data_ba6e8f6eb59301fa9ee898908f2b0fa9
#
_entry.id   ba6e8f6eb59301fa9ee898908f2b0fa9
#
_cell.length_a   1.000
_cell.length_b   1.000
_cell.length_c   1.000
_cell.angle_alpha   90.00
_cell.angle_beta   90.00
_cell.angle_gamma   90.00
#
_symmetry.space_group_name_H-M   'P 1'
#
loop_
_entity.id
_entity.type
_entity.pdbx_description
1 polymer ?
#
loop_
_entity_poly.entity_id
_entity_poly.type
_entity_poly.pdbx_seq_one_letter_code
_entity_poly.pdbx_strand_id
1 'polypeptide(L)'
;ASDVYKRQIESCGVRVFPVGRLDMDSEGLLLFTNDGELMQQLIHPKYEVDKLYRVTVRGNWNKGVELLQQMRLLEGEPIAPARVEVLSGQGEKAVLQVTIHQGKNRQIRRMCRQAGLTVLRLERIAEHGILLGNLPCGKWRALTENEVKTLKGSDEL
;
A
#
# COMPACT_ATOMS: atom_id res chain seq x y z
N ALA A 1 4.01 6.39 -17.20
CA ALA A 1 3.32 6.27 -15.90
C ALA A 1 3.96 7.12 -14.84
N SER A 2 5.30 7.14 -14.79
CA SER A 2 6.02 7.98 -13.82
C SER A 2 5.79 9.48 -14.03
N ASP A 3 5.35 9.91 -15.21
CA ASP A 3 5.16 11.32 -15.53
C ASP A 3 3.82 11.88 -15.04
N VAL A 4 2.85 11.02 -14.73
CA VAL A 4 1.53 11.46 -14.28
C VAL A 4 1.62 12.15 -12.91
N TYR A 5 2.25 11.49 -11.93
CA TYR A 5 2.40 12.09 -10.61
C TYR A 5 3.44 13.22 -10.59
N LYS A 6 4.45 13.18 -11.46
CA LYS A 6 5.43 14.27 -11.56
C LYS A 6 4.77 15.59 -11.87
N ARG A 7 3.88 15.62 -12.86
CA ARG A 7 3.12 16.83 -13.21
C ARG A 7 2.28 17.33 -12.06
N GLN A 8 1.66 16.41 -11.31
CA GLN A 8 0.81 16.76 -10.20
C GLN A 8 1.59 17.36 -9.04
N ILE A 9 2.79 16.83 -8.77
CA ILE A 9 3.60 17.24 -7.63
C ILE A 9 4.47 18.47 -7.92
N GLU A 10 4.73 18.82 -9.18
CA GLU A 10 5.48 20.01 -9.55
C GLU A 10 4.90 21.28 -8.95
N SER A 11 3.58 21.31 -8.72
CA SER A 11 2.90 22.47 -8.14
C SER A 11 3.28 22.73 -6.69
N CYS A 12 3.95 21.81 -6.00
CA CYS A 12 4.37 22.03 -4.60
C CYS A 12 5.54 23.01 -4.46
N GLY A 13 6.22 23.35 -5.57
CA GLY A 13 7.26 24.37 -5.58
C GLY A 13 8.66 23.91 -5.16
N VAL A 14 8.80 22.66 -4.73
CA VAL A 14 10.10 22.07 -4.37
C VAL A 14 10.30 20.75 -5.09
N ARG A 15 11.56 20.40 -5.32
CA ARG A 15 11.89 19.12 -5.92
C ARG A 15 11.75 18.02 -4.88
N VAL A 16 10.90 17.02 -5.17
CA VAL A 16 10.65 15.89 -4.26
C VAL A 16 10.83 14.57 -4.99
N PHE A 17 11.05 13.52 -4.23
CA PHE A 17 11.27 12.17 -4.71
C PHE A 17 10.23 11.23 -4.10
N PRO A 18 9.71 10.26 -4.87
CA PRO A 18 8.77 9.29 -4.30
C PRO A 18 9.46 8.36 -3.32
N VAL A 19 8.77 8.04 -2.24
CA VAL A 19 9.20 7.04 -1.27
C VAL A 19 8.60 5.71 -1.71
N GLY A 20 9.41 4.89 -2.39
CA GLY A 20 8.95 3.64 -2.95
C GLY A 20 8.17 3.81 -4.24
N ARG A 21 7.30 2.85 -4.52
CA ARG A 21 6.59 2.75 -5.79
C ARG A 21 5.13 2.39 -5.58
N LEU A 22 4.32 2.80 -6.52
CA LEU A 22 2.93 2.37 -6.64
C LEU A 22 2.76 1.87 -8.08
N ASP A 23 2.28 0.64 -8.25
CA ASP A 23 2.13 0.06 -9.59
C ASP A 23 1.13 0.86 -10.42
N MET A 24 1.29 0.81 -11.75
CA MET A 24 0.44 1.56 -12.68
C MET A 24 -1.04 1.25 -12.54
N ASP A 25 -1.37 0.00 -12.25
CA ASP A 25 -2.74 -0.48 -12.09
C ASP A 25 -3.21 -0.43 -10.64
N SER A 26 -2.43 0.22 -9.77
CA SER A 26 -2.77 0.47 -8.37
C SER A 26 -2.99 1.96 -8.16
N GLU A 27 -3.66 2.31 -7.07
CA GLU A 27 -3.93 3.70 -6.70
C GLU A 27 -3.73 3.90 -5.22
N GLY A 28 -3.87 5.15 -4.77
CA GLY A 28 -3.83 5.47 -3.36
C GLY A 28 -2.59 6.24 -2.94
N LEU A 29 -2.17 6.01 -1.70
CA LEU A 29 -1.12 6.77 -1.04
C LEU A 29 0.26 6.53 -1.65
N LEU A 30 0.93 7.63 -2.00
CA LEU A 30 2.34 7.63 -2.36
C LEU A 30 2.99 8.82 -1.66
N LEU A 31 4.00 8.55 -0.84
CA LEU A 31 4.73 9.58 -0.10
C LEU A 31 5.85 10.15 -0.96
N PHE A 32 6.10 11.45 -0.78
CA PHE A 32 7.20 12.16 -1.44
C PHE A 32 7.98 12.95 -0.40
N THR A 33 9.27 13.08 -0.59
CA THR A 33 10.13 13.87 0.27
C THR A 33 11.28 14.51 -0.51
N ASN A 34 11.81 15.62 -0.01
CA ASN A 34 13.07 16.18 -0.49
C ASN A 34 14.26 15.78 0.37
N ASP A 35 14.03 14.99 1.41
CA ASP A 35 15.06 14.48 2.31
C ASP A 35 15.52 13.10 1.86
N GLY A 36 16.68 13.03 1.21
CA GLY A 36 17.22 11.78 0.67
C GLY A 36 17.58 10.76 1.74
N GLU A 37 18.03 11.20 2.91
CA GLU A 37 18.34 10.30 4.02
C GLU A 37 17.07 9.66 4.57
N LEU A 38 16.04 10.47 4.78
CA LEU A 38 14.74 9.96 5.22
C LEU A 38 14.16 8.99 4.20
N MET A 39 14.24 9.32 2.90
CA MET A 39 13.77 8.43 1.85
C MET A 39 14.45 7.07 1.91
N GLN A 40 15.77 7.04 2.03
CA GLN A 40 16.52 5.78 2.10
C GLN A 40 16.16 4.97 3.34
N GLN A 41 15.97 5.63 4.47
CA GLN A 41 15.54 4.99 5.70
C GLN A 41 14.16 4.34 5.54
N LEU A 42 13.22 5.06 4.94
CA LEU A 42 11.85 4.57 4.78
C LEU A 42 11.73 3.40 3.81
N ILE A 43 12.57 3.35 2.78
CA ILE A 43 12.52 2.27 1.78
C ILE A 43 13.43 1.07 2.13
N HIS A 44 14.27 1.19 3.15
CA HIS A 44 15.23 0.14 3.47
C HIS A 44 14.49 -1.11 4.01
N PRO A 45 14.82 -2.32 3.50
CA PRO A 45 14.13 -3.55 3.92
C PRO A 45 14.19 -3.82 5.42
N LYS A 46 15.22 -3.34 6.10
CA LYS A 46 15.36 -3.48 7.56
C LYS A 46 14.22 -2.78 8.33
N TYR A 47 13.62 -1.76 7.73
CA TYR A 47 12.58 -0.95 8.35
C TYR A 47 11.23 -1.19 7.68
N GLU A 48 10.95 -2.43 7.28
CA GLU A 48 9.65 -2.78 6.74
C GLU A 48 8.55 -2.44 7.73
N VAL A 49 7.50 -1.80 7.24
CA VAL A 49 6.35 -1.37 8.04
C VAL A 49 5.07 -1.88 7.41
N ASP A 50 4.02 -1.90 8.20
CA ASP A 50 2.72 -2.32 7.71
C ASP A 50 2.21 -1.37 6.62
N LYS A 51 1.70 -1.96 5.56
CA LYS A 51 1.01 -1.26 4.48
C LYS A 51 -0.41 -1.78 4.44
N LEU A 52 -1.35 -0.86 4.39
CA LEU A 52 -2.76 -1.18 4.44
C LEU A 52 -3.40 -0.90 3.09
N TYR A 53 -4.09 -1.91 2.55
CA TYR A 53 -4.72 -1.81 1.24
C TYR A 53 -6.21 -2.09 1.33
N ARG A 54 -6.97 -1.38 0.50
CA ARG A 54 -8.35 -1.74 0.20
C ARG A 54 -8.36 -2.43 -1.15
N VAL A 55 -8.86 -3.67 -1.19
CA VAL A 55 -8.82 -4.52 -2.36
C VAL A 55 -10.22 -4.93 -2.74
N THR A 56 -10.66 -4.54 -3.92
CA THR A 56 -11.94 -5.02 -4.46
C THR A 56 -11.65 -6.26 -5.30
N VAL A 57 -12.32 -7.35 -4.97
CA VAL A 57 -12.09 -8.65 -5.59
C VAL A 57 -13.39 -9.27 -6.13
N ARG A 58 -13.23 -10.16 -7.09
CA ARG A 58 -14.30 -10.99 -7.63
C ARG A 58 -13.90 -12.46 -7.53
N GLY A 59 -14.86 -13.30 -7.22
CA GLY A 59 -14.69 -14.75 -7.14
C GLY A 59 -15.35 -15.33 -5.91
N ASN A 60 -14.95 -16.53 -5.54
CA ASN A 60 -15.40 -17.15 -4.29
C ASN A 60 -14.59 -16.53 -3.13
N TRP A 61 -14.99 -15.33 -2.73
CA TRP A 61 -14.21 -14.55 -1.77
C TRP A 61 -14.25 -15.13 -0.35
N ASN A 62 -15.31 -15.85 0.04
CA ASN A 62 -15.34 -16.52 1.34
C ASN A 62 -14.18 -17.51 1.46
N LYS A 63 -14.00 -18.36 0.46
CA LYS A 63 -12.90 -19.31 0.40
C LYS A 63 -11.56 -18.60 0.20
N GLY A 64 -11.55 -17.61 -0.69
CA GLY A 64 -10.33 -16.84 -1.01
C GLY A 64 -9.77 -16.13 0.20
N VAL A 65 -10.62 -15.55 1.05
CA VAL A 65 -10.18 -14.86 2.28
C VAL A 65 -9.51 -15.86 3.24
N GLU A 66 -10.09 -17.03 3.42
CA GLU A 66 -9.46 -18.06 4.26
C GLU A 66 -8.07 -18.44 3.72
N LEU A 67 -7.96 -18.61 2.39
CA LEU A 67 -6.69 -18.94 1.75
C LEU A 67 -5.67 -17.81 1.94
N LEU A 68 -6.09 -16.56 1.79
CA LEU A 68 -5.21 -15.41 2.01
C LEU A 68 -4.71 -15.33 3.46
N GLN A 69 -5.61 -15.53 4.42
CA GLN A 69 -5.26 -15.48 5.84
C GLN A 69 -4.26 -16.57 6.23
N GLN A 70 -4.34 -17.73 5.60
CA GLN A 70 -3.49 -18.89 5.90
C GLN A 70 -2.24 -18.97 5.03
N MET A 71 -2.12 -18.10 4.01
CA MET A 71 -1.05 -18.17 3.03
C MET A 71 0.32 -17.92 3.65
N ARG A 72 1.23 -18.87 3.49
CA ARG A 72 2.62 -18.81 3.99
C ARG A 72 3.64 -19.00 2.87
N LEU A 73 3.15 -19.40 1.69
CA LEU A 73 3.97 -19.55 0.49
C LEU A 73 3.27 -18.83 -0.66
N LEU A 74 4.01 -18.03 -1.38
CA LEU A 74 3.55 -17.35 -2.58
C LEU A 74 4.41 -17.81 -3.74
N GLU A 75 3.79 -18.57 -4.65
CA GLU A 75 4.50 -19.14 -5.81
C GLU A 75 5.76 -19.91 -5.37
N GLY A 76 5.64 -20.63 -4.26
CA GLY A 76 6.74 -21.44 -3.72
C GLY A 76 7.70 -20.70 -2.79
N GLU A 77 7.59 -19.39 -2.64
CA GLU A 77 8.46 -18.60 -1.77
C GLU A 77 7.77 -18.25 -0.46
N PRO A 78 8.47 -18.32 0.67
CA PRO A 78 7.91 -17.96 1.97
C PRO A 78 7.47 -16.49 2.01
N ILE A 79 6.30 -16.25 2.62
CA ILE A 79 5.81 -14.91 2.91
C ILE A 79 5.36 -14.82 4.36
N ALA A 80 5.44 -13.62 4.92
CA ALA A 80 4.87 -13.35 6.23
C ALA A 80 3.34 -13.37 6.15
N PRO A 81 2.63 -13.74 7.24
CA PRO A 81 1.17 -13.73 7.25
C PRO A 81 0.62 -12.34 6.96
N ALA A 82 -0.39 -12.28 6.10
CA ALA A 82 -1.16 -11.06 5.89
C ALA A 82 -2.37 -11.05 6.82
N ARG A 83 -2.78 -9.84 7.23
CA ARG A 83 -4.05 -9.67 7.93
C ARG A 83 -5.11 -9.31 6.89
N VAL A 84 -6.19 -10.05 6.85
CA VAL A 84 -7.25 -9.86 5.84
C VAL A 84 -8.59 -9.78 6.55
N GLU A 85 -9.33 -8.70 6.29
CA GLU A 85 -10.66 -8.48 6.83
C GLU A 85 -11.62 -8.16 5.69
N VAL A 86 -12.85 -8.67 5.79
CA VAL A 86 -13.90 -8.36 4.82
C VAL A 86 -14.61 -7.09 5.26
N LEU A 87 -14.53 -6.04 4.45
CA LEU A 87 -15.24 -4.79 4.70
C LEU A 87 -16.68 -4.85 4.21
N SER A 88 -16.90 -5.45 3.05
CA SER A 88 -18.23 -5.67 2.48
C SER A 88 -18.19 -6.80 1.47
N GLY A 89 -19.32 -7.45 1.27
CA GLY A 89 -19.44 -8.52 0.28
C GLY A 89 -20.85 -8.62 -0.24
N GLN A 90 -20.98 -8.83 -1.55
CA GLN A 90 -22.26 -9.03 -2.22
C GLN A 90 -22.05 -9.88 -3.46
N GLY A 91 -22.72 -11.06 -3.49
CA GLY A 91 -22.54 -11.99 -4.58
C GLY A 91 -21.10 -12.47 -4.70
N GLU A 92 -20.52 -12.35 -5.88
CA GLU A 92 -19.14 -12.73 -6.14
C GLU A 92 -18.13 -11.60 -5.90
N LYS A 93 -18.59 -10.43 -5.47
CA LYS A 93 -17.74 -9.27 -5.28
C LYS A 93 -17.59 -8.93 -3.81
N ALA A 94 -16.39 -8.60 -3.39
CA ALA A 94 -16.12 -8.16 -2.02
C ALA A 94 -15.06 -7.08 -2.00
N VAL A 95 -15.09 -6.29 -0.92
CA VAL A 95 -14.05 -5.33 -0.61
C VAL A 95 -13.34 -5.82 0.65
N LEU A 96 -12.02 -6.00 0.53
CA LEU A 96 -11.18 -6.50 1.60
C LEU A 96 -10.25 -5.41 2.09
N GLN A 97 -9.89 -5.48 3.37
CA GLN A 97 -8.79 -4.72 3.92
C GLN A 97 -7.64 -5.71 4.14
N VAL A 98 -6.52 -5.46 3.48
CA VAL A 98 -5.36 -6.34 3.53
C VAL A 98 -4.18 -5.56 4.08
N THR A 99 -3.58 -6.08 5.15
CA THR A 99 -2.38 -5.52 5.74
C THR A 99 -1.22 -6.47 5.47
N ILE A 100 -0.16 -5.96 4.83
CA ILE A 100 1.08 -6.70 4.63
C ILE A 100 2.24 -5.90 5.21
N HIS A 101 3.26 -6.62 5.66
CA HIS A 101 4.47 -6.03 6.21
C HIS A 101 5.58 -5.96 5.16
N GLN A 102 5.56 -6.88 4.21
CA GLN A 102 6.52 -6.97 3.12
C GLN A 102 6.07 -6.15 1.91
N GLY A 103 7.02 -5.80 1.05
CA GLY A 103 6.75 -5.09 -0.18
C GLY A 103 7.22 -5.84 -1.41
N LYS A 104 6.97 -7.14 -1.51
CA LYS A 104 7.35 -7.92 -2.68
C LYS A 104 6.60 -7.43 -3.91
N ASN A 105 7.25 -7.51 -5.07
CA ASN A 105 6.67 -7.04 -6.33
C ASN A 105 5.27 -7.62 -6.53
N ARG A 106 4.26 -6.73 -6.67
CA ARG A 106 2.86 -7.07 -6.96
C ARG A 106 2.29 -8.13 -6.00
N GLN A 107 2.73 -8.09 -4.75
CA GLN A 107 2.46 -9.16 -3.77
C GLN A 107 0.98 -9.44 -3.59
N ILE A 108 0.16 -8.43 -3.34
CA ILE A 108 -1.28 -8.64 -3.08
C ILE A 108 -1.97 -9.21 -4.31
N ARG A 109 -1.63 -8.73 -5.52
CA ARG A 109 -2.22 -9.24 -6.77
C ARG A 109 -1.89 -10.70 -6.98
N ARG A 110 -0.64 -11.08 -6.69
CA ARG A 110 -0.19 -12.47 -6.81
C ARG A 110 -0.84 -13.37 -5.76
N MET A 111 -0.95 -12.88 -4.53
CA MET A 111 -1.64 -13.60 -3.46
C MET A 111 -3.11 -13.85 -3.80
N CYS A 112 -3.81 -12.82 -4.28
CA CYS A 112 -5.20 -12.94 -4.69
C CYS A 112 -5.36 -13.93 -5.84
N ARG A 113 -4.48 -13.90 -6.83
CA ARG A 113 -4.50 -14.88 -7.93
C ARG A 113 -4.34 -16.29 -7.40
N GLN A 114 -3.40 -16.51 -6.50
CA GLN A 114 -3.18 -17.83 -5.89
C GLN A 114 -4.40 -18.29 -5.07
N ALA A 115 -5.12 -17.35 -4.48
CA ALA A 115 -6.36 -17.64 -3.73
C ALA A 115 -7.60 -17.75 -4.61
N GLY A 116 -7.44 -17.68 -5.94
CA GLY A 116 -8.55 -17.79 -6.88
C GLY A 116 -9.40 -16.54 -7.02
N LEU A 117 -8.85 -15.38 -6.67
CA LEU A 117 -9.56 -14.11 -6.72
C LEU A 117 -9.02 -13.20 -7.82
N THR A 118 -9.93 -12.49 -8.50
CA THR A 118 -9.58 -11.46 -9.47
C THR A 118 -9.61 -10.11 -8.77
N VAL A 119 -8.51 -9.36 -8.82
CA VAL A 119 -8.44 -8.01 -8.27
C VAL A 119 -9.04 -7.03 -9.28
N LEU A 120 -10.10 -6.34 -8.86
CA LEU A 120 -10.75 -5.32 -9.68
C LEU A 120 -10.20 -3.92 -9.37
N ARG A 121 -9.82 -3.68 -8.12
CA ARG A 121 -9.25 -2.40 -7.68
C ARG A 121 -8.32 -2.65 -6.50
N LEU A 122 -7.17 -1.99 -6.51
CA LEU A 122 -6.19 -2.07 -5.43
C LEU A 122 -5.77 -0.66 -5.04
N GLU A 123 -6.06 -0.29 -3.81
CA GLU A 123 -5.80 1.06 -3.29
C GLU A 123 -4.99 0.97 -2.01
N ARG A 124 -3.82 1.62 -1.97
CA ARG A 124 -3.04 1.72 -0.72
C ARG A 124 -3.60 2.86 0.10
N ILE A 125 -4.11 2.56 1.29
CA ILE A 125 -4.78 3.53 2.14
C ILE A 125 -3.95 3.98 3.33
N ALA A 126 -2.88 3.25 3.67
CA ALA A 126 -1.96 3.67 4.73
C ALA A 126 -0.58 3.07 4.52
N GLU A 127 0.44 3.80 4.92
CA GLU A 127 1.84 3.37 4.90
C GLU A 127 2.62 4.24 5.88
N HIS A 128 3.54 3.62 6.64
CA HIS A 128 4.36 4.33 7.62
C HIS A 128 3.56 5.15 8.65
N GLY A 129 2.35 4.68 8.99
CA GLY A 129 1.49 5.39 9.92
C GLY A 129 0.77 6.60 9.32
N ILE A 130 0.96 6.87 8.04
CA ILE A 130 0.30 7.96 7.33
C ILE A 130 -0.94 7.42 6.63
N LEU A 131 -2.06 8.11 6.78
CA LEU A 131 -3.34 7.71 6.18
C LEU A 131 -3.62 8.55 4.94
N LEU A 132 -4.14 7.89 3.90
CA LEU A 132 -4.62 8.57 2.70
C LEU A 132 -5.79 9.51 3.04
N GLY A 133 -6.70 9.06 3.91
CA GLY A 133 -7.87 9.82 4.28
C GLY A 133 -8.75 10.14 3.08
N ASN A 134 -9.23 11.37 3.01
CA ASN A 134 -10.13 11.83 1.96
C ASN A 134 -9.42 12.54 0.80
N LEU A 135 -8.09 12.39 0.70
CA LEU A 135 -7.33 13.02 -0.38
C LEU A 135 -7.79 12.44 -1.72
N PRO A 136 -8.34 13.27 -2.63
CA PRO A 136 -8.80 12.77 -3.92
C PRO A 136 -7.65 12.27 -4.80
N CYS A 137 -7.97 11.32 -5.67
CA CYS A 137 -7.01 10.81 -6.66
C CYS A 137 -6.44 11.97 -7.47
N GLY A 138 -5.14 11.95 -7.70
CA GLY A 138 -4.45 12.99 -8.47
C GLY A 138 -4.15 14.26 -7.70
N LYS A 139 -4.47 14.30 -6.42
CA LYS A 139 -4.19 15.46 -5.56
C LYS A 139 -3.07 15.15 -4.59
N TRP A 140 -2.44 16.22 -4.07
CA TRP A 140 -1.42 16.10 -3.05
C TRP A 140 -1.70 17.05 -1.89
N ARG A 141 -1.13 16.78 -0.75
CA ARG A 141 -1.11 17.67 0.40
C ARG A 141 0.22 17.55 1.12
N ALA A 142 0.56 18.58 1.87
CA ALA A 142 1.71 18.49 2.77
C ALA A 142 1.35 17.63 3.99
N LEU A 143 2.34 16.95 4.54
CA LEU A 143 2.17 16.23 5.79
C LEU A 143 2.12 17.22 6.95
N THR A 144 1.38 16.87 7.99
CA THR A 144 1.34 17.63 9.24
C THR A 144 2.65 17.40 10.01
N GLU A 145 2.91 18.27 11.01
CA GLU A 145 4.08 18.10 11.89
C GLU A 145 4.05 16.74 12.60
N ASN A 146 2.88 16.30 13.05
CA ASN A 146 2.73 15.00 13.70
C ASN A 146 3.01 13.84 12.75
N GLU A 147 2.58 13.95 11.51
CA GLU A 147 2.86 12.94 10.48
C GLU A 147 4.36 12.87 10.20
N VAL A 148 5.04 14.01 10.10
CA VAL A 148 6.49 14.06 9.90
C VAL A 148 7.21 13.41 11.08
N LYS A 149 6.79 13.68 12.31
CA LYS A 149 7.36 13.04 13.51
C LYS A 149 7.16 11.51 13.45
N THR A 150 5.99 11.06 13.03
CA THR A 150 5.70 9.63 12.86
C THR A 150 6.66 8.99 11.88
N LEU A 151 6.93 9.65 10.75
CA LEU A 151 7.87 9.14 9.74
C LEU A 151 9.30 9.07 10.26
N LYS A 152 9.73 10.04 11.04
CA LYS A 152 11.09 10.07 11.58
C LYS A 152 11.30 9.08 12.72
N GLY A 153 10.22 8.50 13.23
CA GLY A 153 10.26 7.49 14.26
C GLY A 153 10.29 8.04 15.67
N SER A 154 9.97 7.16 16.64
CA SER A 154 9.92 7.48 18.05
C SER A 154 11.30 7.59 18.68
N ASP A 155 12.36 7.24 17.97
CA ASP A 155 13.74 7.22 18.49
C ASP A 155 14.32 8.60 18.66
N GLU A 156 13.63 9.63 18.18
CA GLU A 156 14.03 11.03 18.34
C GLU A 156 13.50 11.67 19.63
N LEU A 157 12.86 10.86 20.45
CA LEU A 157 12.34 11.34 21.73
C LEU A 157 13.43 11.26 22.82
#